data_127e8165edfcfb312469a7b0c9ecefd9
#
_entry.id   127e8165edfcfb312469a7b0c9ecefd9
#
_cell.length_a   1.000
_cell.length_b   1.000
_cell.length_c   1.000
_cell.angle_alpha   90.00
_cell.angle_beta   90.00
_cell.angle_gamma   90.00
#
_symmetry.space_group_name_H-M   'P 1'
#
loop_
_entity.id
_entity.type
_entity.pdbx_description
1 polymer ?
#
loop_
_entity_poly.entity_id
_entity_poly.type
_entity_poly.pdbx_seq_one_letter_code
_entity_poly.pdbx_strand_id
1 'polypeptide(L)'
;MKKIVFTGGGTAGHIMPNLALIQNLKNYKIYYLGSNGMEKEIVSKHKDITFVEIPTVKFIRSLTLKNLLIPFKLIKSISTCKKILKDIKPDIVFSKGGYVSVPVCLSASKLNIPVLTHESDLTVGLANKIIAKKAKYLCCSFRETANSFGKNAIFTGSPVRNEIFNGNKNIVFKRHNITKNLPIILVVGGSLGAKAINDAIFGSISKLAQKYFIIHIVGKNNLKQTKTPTKNYIQIEFSQDIEDYFDASDIVISRAGSNTIFELLAIKKPMILIPLPKGSSRGDQILNAQNFEKHGLANIIYQEDLNTSTLLNKINYTLQNKAKYISAMSKLKFSCGNEKIISLIDKVSINK
;
A
#
# COMPACT_ATOMS: atom_id res chain seq x y z
N MET A 1 4.23 30.73 -0.10
CA MET A 1 3.92 29.31 0.17
C MET A 1 4.02 28.57 -1.16
N LYS A 2 4.82 27.50 -1.22
CA LYS A 2 4.97 26.69 -2.42
C LYS A 2 3.69 25.92 -2.74
N LYS A 3 3.51 25.53 -4.00
CA LYS A 3 2.36 24.73 -4.44
C LYS A 3 2.83 23.38 -4.93
N ILE A 4 2.22 22.32 -4.42
CA ILE A 4 2.47 20.95 -4.87
C ILE A 4 1.20 20.32 -5.41
N VAL A 5 1.33 19.58 -6.50
CA VAL A 5 0.25 18.76 -7.03
C VAL A 5 0.58 17.30 -6.75
N PHE A 6 -0.31 16.62 -6.04
CA PHE A 6 -0.32 15.17 -5.91
C PHE A 6 -1.21 14.53 -6.96
N THR A 7 -0.84 13.35 -7.41
CA THR A 7 -1.69 12.53 -8.29
C THR A 7 -1.43 11.04 -8.04
N GLY A 8 -2.48 10.27 -8.18
CA GLY A 8 -2.48 8.82 -7.96
C GLY A 8 -3.90 8.34 -7.74
N GLY A 9 -4.28 7.23 -8.32
CA GLY A 9 -5.66 6.80 -8.20
C GLY A 9 -5.93 5.43 -8.81
N GLY A 10 -7.22 5.10 -8.85
CA GLY A 10 -7.71 3.81 -9.30
C GLY A 10 -7.67 2.71 -8.24
N THR A 11 -6.89 2.87 -7.17
CA THR A 11 -6.87 1.98 -6.01
C THR A 11 -6.43 2.74 -4.76
N ALA A 12 -6.84 2.28 -3.56
CA ALA A 12 -6.37 2.83 -2.29
C ALA A 12 -4.83 2.77 -2.16
N GLY A 13 -4.19 1.79 -2.80
CA GLY A 13 -2.74 1.64 -2.83
C GLY A 13 -1.98 2.81 -3.46
N HIS A 14 -2.62 3.60 -4.32
CA HIS A 14 -2.04 4.83 -4.90
C HIS A 14 -2.45 6.10 -4.15
N ILE A 15 -3.48 6.03 -3.31
CA ILE A 15 -4.03 7.20 -2.61
C ILE A 15 -3.42 7.33 -1.21
N MET A 16 -3.47 6.26 -0.42
CA MET A 16 -3.04 6.29 0.98
C MET A 16 -1.58 6.71 1.17
N PRO A 17 -0.61 6.26 0.34
CA PRO A 17 0.77 6.75 0.47
C PRO A 17 0.94 8.23 0.12
N ASN A 18 0.11 8.79 -0.76
CA ASN A 18 0.11 10.23 -0.99
C ASN A 18 -0.35 10.99 0.27
N LEU A 19 -1.42 10.51 0.91
CA LEU A 19 -1.92 11.11 2.16
C LEU A 19 -0.88 11.00 3.28
N ALA A 20 -0.16 9.88 3.37
CA ALA A 20 0.93 9.69 4.32
C ALA A 20 2.06 10.72 4.15
N LEU A 21 2.38 11.11 2.91
CA LEU A 21 3.35 12.16 2.64
C LEU A 21 2.77 13.55 2.95
N ILE A 22 1.51 13.80 2.56
CA ILE A 22 0.83 15.08 2.75
C ILE A 22 0.78 15.48 4.23
N GLN A 23 0.51 14.53 5.13
CA GLN A 23 0.49 14.77 6.58
C GLN A 23 1.81 15.33 7.13
N ASN A 24 2.92 15.06 6.45
CA ASN A 24 4.26 15.47 6.87
C ASN A 24 4.81 16.67 6.10
N LEU A 25 4.08 17.19 5.11
CA LEU A 25 4.49 18.35 4.32
C LEU A 25 4.13 19.65 5.05
N LYS A 26 5.13 20.53 5.18
CA LYS A 26 4.96 21.87 5.77
C LYS A 26 5.18 22.93 4.68
N ASN A 27 4.46 24.06 4.80
CA ASN A 27 4.63 25.22 3.91
C ASN A 27 4.27 25.01 2.42
N TYR A 28 3.38 24.02 2.15
CA TYR A 28 2.84 23.77 0.81
C TYR A 28 1.33 24.02 0.76
N LYS A 29 0.87 24.67 -0.31
CA LYS A 29 -0.53 24.58 -0.72
C LYS A 29 -0.71 23.33 -1.56
N ILE A 30 -1.60 22.42 -1.12
CA ILE A 30 -1.71 21.08 -1.65
C ILE A 30 -2.91 20.97 -2.59
N TYR A 31 -2.65 20.51 -3.79
CA TYR A 31 -3.66 20.14 -4.79
C TYR A 31 -3.57 18.65 -5.05
N TYR A 32 -4.71 18.01 -5.25
CA TYR A 32 -4.77 16.59 -5.64
C TYR A 32 -5.54 16.48 -6.96
N LEU A 33 -4.87 16.06 -8.04
CA LEU A 33 -5.49 15.82 -9.33
C LEU A 33 -5.83 14.34 -9.45
N GLY A 34 -7.13 14.02 -9.55
CA GLY A 34 -7.66 12.67 -9.56
C GLY A 34 -8.91 12.52 -10.42
N SER A 35 -9.37 11.30 -10.65
CA SER A 35 -10.62 11.01 -11.34
C SER A 35 -11.82 11.13 -10.39
N ASN A 36 -13.03 11.08 -10.95
CA ASN A 36 -14.27 10.98 -10.17
C ASN A 36 -14.48 9.53 -9.67
N GLY A 37 -13.54 9.03 -8.90
CA GLY A 37 -13.54 7.67 -8.36
C GLY A 37 -13.16 7.66 -6.87
N MET A 38 -12.57 6.55 -6.44
CA MET A 38 -12.17 6.33 -5.04
C MET A 38 -11.30 7.47 -4.47
N GLU A 39 -10.42 8.06 -5.29
CA GLU A 39 -9.56 9.17 -4.87
C GLU A 39 -10.37 10.41 -4.50
N LYS A 40 -11.47 10.72 -5.21
CA LYS A 40 -12.35 11.83 -4.85
C LYS A 40 -13.01 11.58 -3.50
N GLU A 41 -13.56 10.38 -3.29
CA GLU A 41 -14.24 10.02 -2.04
C GLU A 41 -13.31 10.08 -0.82
N ILE A 42 -12.05 9.66 -0.99
CA ILE A 42 -11.08 9.62 0.10
C ILE A 42 -10.49 11.01 0.34
N VAL A 43 -9.98 11.66 -0.71
CA VAL A 43 -9.23 12.91 -0.59
C VAL A 43 -10.12 14.10 -0.20
N SER A 44 -11.38 14.14 -0.67
CA SER A 44 -12.31 15.24 -0.34
C SER A 44 -12.70 15.31 1.15
N LYS A 45 -12.35 14.29 1.94
CA LYS A 45 -12.51 14.32 3.40
C LYS A 45 -11.45 15.18 4.10
N HIS A 46 -10.37 15.53 3.41
CA HIS A 46 -9.24 16.31 3.94
C HIS A 46 -9.39 17.77 3.50
N LYS A 47 -9.81 18.64 4.43
CA LYS A 47 -10.11 20.07 4.17
C LYS A 47 -8.90 20.88 3.67
N ASP A 48 -7.69 20.45 3.99
CA ASP A 48 -6.44 21.11 3.63
C ASP A 48 -5.97 20.77 2.20
N ILE A 49 -6.68 19.88 1.49
CA ILE A 49 -6.34 19.44 0.15
C ILE A 49 -7.38 19.97 -0.85
N THR A 50 -6.93 20.73 -1.84
CA THR A 50 -7.80 21.14 -2.94
C THR A 50 -7.87 20.01 -3.97
N PHE A 51 -8.98 19.27 -4.00
CA PHE A 51 -9.20 18.24 -5.01
C PHE A 51 -9.63 18.86 -6.34
N VAL A 52 -9.01 18.43 -7.43
CA VAL A 52 -9.35 18.84 -8.80
C VAL A 52 -9.62 17.62 -9.64
N GLU A 53 -10.85 17.50 -10.13
CA GLU A 53 -11.24 16.38 -10.99
C GLU A 53 -10.63 16.53 -12.39
N ILE A 54 -10.11 15.42 -12.90
CA ILE A 54 -9.53 15.33 -14.24
C ILE A 54 -10.15 14.18 -15.04
N PRO A 55 -10.31 14.34 -16.35
CA PRO A 55 -10.69 13.21 -17.20
C PRO A 55 -9.55 12.19 -17.24
N THR A 56 -9.88 10.93 -17.00
CA THR A 56 -8.90 9.84 -16.98
C THR A 56 -9.26 8.75 -17.97
N VAL A 57 -8.28 7.99 -18.39
CA VAL A 57 -8.45 6.88 -19.33
C VAL A 57 -7.86 5.63 -18.76
N LYS A 58 -8.71 4.67 -18.39
CA LYS A 58 -8.27 3.35 -17.94
C LYS A 58 -7.98 2.47 -19.15
N PHE A 59 -6.75 1.99 -19.27
CA PHE A 59 -6.39 1.03 -20.29
C PHE A 59 -7.01 -0.33 -19.98
N ILE A 60 -7.85 -0.83 -20.91
CA ILE A 60 -8.47 -2.15 -20.79
C ILE A 60 -7.51 -3.16 -21.41
N ARG A 61 -7.09 -4.17 -20.63
CA ARG A 61 -6.11 -5.17 -21.08
C ARG A 61 -6.60 -6.12 -22.18
N SER A 62 -7.92 -6.21 -22.40
CA SER A 62 -8.50 -6.98 -23.49
C SER A 62 -8.45 -6.19 -24.82
N LEU A 63 -8.23 -6.89 -25.93
CA LEU A 63 -8.31 -6.33 -27.28
C LEU A 63 -9.78 -5.98 -27.59
N THR A 64 -10.18 -4.75 -27.31
CA THR A 64 -11.52 -4.23 -27.60
C THR A 64 -11.43 -3.00 -28.50
N LEU A 65 -12.40 -2.79 -29.38
CA LEU A 65 -12.53 -1.59 -30.23
C LEU A 65 -12.50 -0.30 -29.40
N LYS A 66 -12.89 -0.35 -28.11
CA LYS A 66 -12.79 0.78 -27.18
C LYS A 66 -11.37 1.26 -26.99
N ASN A 67 -10.37 0.40 -27.18
CA ASN A 67 -8.96 0.76 -27.04
C ASN A 67 -8.46 1.67 -28.17
N LEU A 68 -9.09 1.67 -29.35
CA LEU A 68 -8.77 2.58 -30.47
C LEU A 68 -9.02 4.05 -30.11
N LEU A 69 -9.95 4.33 -29.20
CA LEU A 69 -10.27 5.68 -28.75
C LEU A 69 -9.35 6.16 -27.58
N ILE A 70 -8.54 5.27 -27.02
CA ILE A 70 -7.66 5.60 -25.87
C ILE A 70 -6.67 6.71 -26.21
N PRO A 71 -5.95 6.73 -27.36
CA PRO A 71 -5.02 7.80 -27.70
C PRO A 71 -5.70 9.17 -27.71
N PHE A 72 -6.88 9.29 -28.35
CA PHE A 72 -7.63 10.55 -28.43
C PHE A 72 -8.10 11.03 -27.05
N LYS A 73 -8.62 10.12 -26.23
CA LYS A 73 -9.01 10.44 -24.86
C LYS A 73 -7.83 10.85 -24.01
N LEU A 74 -6.68 10.21 -24.19
CA LEU A 74 -5.45 10.55 -23.48
C LEU A 74 -4.94 11.96 -23.88
N ILE A 75 -4.97 12.31 -25.18
CA ILE A 75 -4.62 13.65 -25.66
C ILE A 75 -5.54 14.71 -25.04
N LYS A 76 -6.85 14.45 -25.04
CA LYS A 76 -7.83 15.35 -24.40
C LYS A 76 -7.53 15.51 -22.89
N SER A 77 -7.25 14.42 -22.20
CA SER A 77 -6.89 14.44 -20.77
C SER A 77 -5.61 15.23 -20.52
N ILE A 78 -4.57 15.04 -21.34
CA ILE A 78 -3.32 15.81 -21.27
C ILE A 78 -3.59 17.31 -21.50
N SER A 79 -4.40 17.65 -22.47
CA SER A 79 -4.76 19.06 -22.75
C SER A 79 -5.47 19.71 -21.56
N THR A 80 -6.44 19.00 -20.96
CA THR A 80 -7.15 19.46 -19.76
C THR A 80 -6.20 19.65 -18.58
N CYS A 81 -5.37 18.62 -18.30
CA CYS A 81 -4.37 18.70 -17.22
C CYS A 81 -3.38 19.85 -17.44
N LYS A 82 -3.00 20.13 -18.71
CA LYS A 82 -2.11 21.24 -19.04
C LYS A 82 -2.72 22.59 -18.70
N LYS A 83 -4.03 22.81 -18.95
CA LYS A 83 -4.74 24.03 -18.56
C LYS A 83 -4.76 24.17 -17.04
N ILE A 84 -5.20 23.13 -16.32
CA ILE A 84 -5.26 23.13 -14.85
C ILE A 84 -3.88 23.44 -14.23
N LEU A 85 -2.81 22.81 -14.73
CA LEU A 85 -1.46 23.07 -14.22
C LEU A 85 -0.96 24.49 -14.52
N LYS A 86 -1.36 25.11 -15.64
CA LYS A 86 -1.06 26.52 -15.94
C LYS A 86 -1.76 27.47 -14.97
N ASP A 87 -2.99 27.16 -14.55
CA ASP A 87 -3.76 27.97 -13.61
C ASP A 87 -3.23 27.81 -12.17
N ILE A 88 -2.92 26.57 -11.75
CA ILE A 88 -2.34 26.28 -10.42
C ILE A 88 -0.92 26.85 -10.31
N LYS A 89 -0.09 26.69 -11.36
CA LYS A 89 1.35 27.01 -11.39
C LYS A 89 2.09 26.32 -10.24
N PRO A 90 2.07 24.97 -10.16
CA PRO A 90 2.73 24.28 -9.07
C PRO A 90 4.26 24.29 -9.23
N ASP A 91 4.96 24.25 -8.10
CA ASP A 91 6.41 24.15 -8.07
C ASP A 91 6.90 22.73 -8.38
N ILE A 92 6.06 21.73 -8.08
CA ILE A 92 6.37 20.31 -8.27
C ILE A 92 5.09 19.47 -8.41
N VAL A 93 5.20 18.37 -9.13
CA VAL A 93 4.18 17.29 -9.18
C VAL A 93 4.76 16.04 -8.55
N PHE A 94 4.05 15.47 -7.59
CA PHE A 94 4.34 14.17 -7.02
C PHE A 94 3.29 13.13 -7.47
N SER A 95 3.77 12.02 -8.01
CA SER A 95 2.94 10.93 -8.53
C SER A 95 3.17 9.63 -7.77
N LYS A 96 2.08 9.00 -7.32
CA LYS A 96 2.13 7.62 -6.80
C LYS A 96 1.96 6.56 -7.89
N GLY A 97 1.77 7.02 -9.13
CA GLY A 97 1.51 6.12 -10.25
C GLY A 97 0.02 5.83 -10.47
N GLY A 98 -0.25 4.74 -11.19
CA GLY A 98 -1.58 4.44 -11.69
C GLY A 98 -1.92 5.22 -12.96
N TYR A 99 -2.96 4.75 -13.69
CA TYR A 99 -3.35 5.35 -14.97
C TYR A 99 -3.79 6.81 -14.86
N VAL A 100 -4.31 7.20 -13.70
CA VAL A 100 -4.75 8.56 -13.36
C VAL A 100 -3.59 9.57 -13.43
N SER A 101 -2.40 9.15 -13.03
CA SER A 101 -1.22 10.02 -12.96
C SER A 101 -0.57 10.32 -14.31
N VAL A 102 -0.75 9.46 -15.31
CA VAL A 102 -0.06 9.57 -16.60
C VAL A 102 -0.33 10.92 -17.29
N PRO A 103 -1.59 11.36 -17.51
CA PRO A 103 -1.85 12.64 -18.17
C PRO A 103 -1.34 13.83 -17.38
N VAL A 104 -1.40 13.80 -16.03
CA VAL A 104 -0.90 14.88 -15.16
C VAL A 104 0.61 15.03 -15.30
N CYS A 105 1.35 13.92 -15.18
CA CYS A 105 2.82 13.93 -15.25
C CYS A 105 3.35 14.31 -16.63
N LEU A 106 2.70 13.84 -17.70
CA LEU A 106 3.07 14.20 -19.05
C LEU A 106 2.79 15.71 -19.34
N SER A 107 1.71 16.23 -18.78
CA SER A 107 1.39 17.67 -18.88
C SER A 107 2.37 18.53 -18.09
N ALA A 108 2.74 18.11 -16.88
CA ALA A 108 3.74 18.77 -16.05
C ALA A 108 5.10 18.82 -16.77
N SER A 109 5.55 17.71 -17.32
CA SER A 109 6.79 17.65 -18.11
C SER A 109 6.78 18.60 -19.31
N LYS A 110 5.65 18.71 -20.05
CA LYS A 110 5.51 19.66 -21.17
C LYS A 110 5.49 21.12 -20.73
N LEU A 111 5.25 21.41 -19.47
CA LEU A 111 5.27 22.76 -18.87
C LEU A 111 6.57 23.02 -18.09
N ASN A 112 7.57 22.14 -18.21
CA ASN A 112 8.83 22.20 -17.44
C ASN A 112 8.61 22.22 -15.91
N ILE A 113 7.47 21.68 -15.43
CA ILE A 113 7.21 21.48 -14.01
C ILE A 113 7.87 20.17 -13.60
N PRO A 114 8.76 20.15 -12.59
CA PRO A 114 9.45 18.95 -12.18
C PRO A 114 8.47 17.90 -11.64
N VAL A 115 8.72 16.65 -11.99
CA VAL A 115 7.92 15.49 -11.56
C VAL A 115 8.77 14.55 -10.74
N LEU A 116 8.28 14.17 -9.57
CA LEU A 116 8.71 12.99 -8.83
C LEU A 116 7.65 11.91 -8.94
N THR A 117 8.06 10.67 -9.12
CA THR A 117 7.12 9.54 -9.08
C THR A 117 7.63 8.47 -8.13
N HIS A 118 6.71 7.68 -7.56
CA HIS A 118 7.05 6.63 -6.60
C HIS A 118 6.52 5.27 -7.05
N GLU A 119 7.39 4.25 -6.98
CA GLU A 119 7.04 2.85 -7.19
C GLU A 119 7.08 2.08 -5.87
N SER A 120 5.97 1.43 -5.56
CA SER A 120 5.85 0.65 -4.32
C SER A 120 6.24 -0.80 -4.47
N ASP A 121 6.01 -1.39 -5.64
CA ASP A 121 6.25 -2.79 -5.90
C ASP A 121 7.70 -3.04 -6.35
N LEU A 122 8.14 -4.28 -6.23
CA LEU A 122 9.47 -4.69 -6.71
C LEU A 122 9.63 -4.48 -8.22
N THR A 123 8.54 -4.62 -8.98
CA THR A 123 8.53 -4.39 -10.43
C THR A 123 7.82 -3.10 -10.79
N VAL A 124 8.47 -2.28 -11.64
CA VAL A 124 7.89 -1.00 -12.03
C VAL A 124 6.67 -1.19 -12.92
N GLY A 125 5.55 -0.63 -12.49
CA GLY A 125 4.29 -0.65 -13.24
C GLY A 125 4.33 0.14 -14.54
N LEU A 126 3.46 -0.20 -15.51
CA LEU A 126 3.43 0.45 -16.84
C LEU A 126 3.29 1.97 -16.75
N ALA A 127 2.41 2.46 -15.89
CA ALA A 127 2.23 3.90 -15.69
C ALA A 127 3.54 4.56 -15.23
N ASN A 128 4.20 3.98 -14.23
CA ASN A 128 5.48 4.49 -13.73
C ASN A 128 6.62 4.34 -14.74
N LYS A 129 6.62 3.30 -15.59
CA LYS A 129 7.59 3.19 -16.71
C LYS A 129 7.45 4.36 -17.70
N ILE A 130 6.22 4.81 -17.96
CA ILE A 130 5.95 5.96 -18.84
C ILE A 130 6.36 7.26 -18.14
N ILE A 131 5.92 7.45 -16.90
CA ILE A 131 6.15 8.67 -16.12
C ILE A 131 7.65 8.86 -15.83
N ALA A 132 8.35 7.82 -15.43
CA ALA A 132 9.76 7.88 -15.06
C ALA A 132 10.70 8.35 -16.18
N LYS A 133 10.32 8.15 -17.45
CA LYS A 133 11.07 8.70 -18.60
C LYS A 133 11.09 10.23 -18.62
N LYS A 134 10.17 10.88 -17.92
CA LYS A 134 9.99 12.33 -17.84
C LYS A 134 10.12 12.89 -16.42
N ALA A 135 10.18 12.01 -15.43
CA ALA A 135 10.35 12.40 -14.05
C ALA A 135 11.82 12.74 -13.74
N LYS A 136 12.02 13.69 -12.84
CA LYS A 136 13.33 14.02 -12.28
C LYS A 136 13.89 12.82 -11.52
N TYR A 137 13.04 12.20 -10.69
CA TYR A 137 13.39 11.00 -9.94
C TYR A 137 12.21 10.01 -9.88
N LEU A 138 12.55 8.72 -9.95
CA LEU A 138 11.71 7.60 -9.58
C LEU A 138 12.11 7.15 -8.17
N CYS A 139 11.30 7.48 -7.18
CA CYS A 139 11.46 6.98 -5.81
C CYS A 139 11.01 5.51 -5.76
N CYS A 140 11.80 4.63 -5.15
CA CYS A 140 11.51 3.20 -5.12
C CYS A 140 11.45 2.70 -3.67
N SER A 141 10.44 1.86 -3.38
CA SER A 141 10.33 1.18 -2.09
C SER A 141 11.37 0.07 -1.92
N PHE A 142 11.78 -0.56 -3.01
CA PHE A 142 12.78 -1.62 -3.03
C PHE A 142 14.12 -1.12 -3.59
N ARG A 143 15.21 -1.54 -2.95
CA ARG A 143 16.58 -1.22 -3.39
C ARG A 143 16.88 -1.84 -4.76
N GLU A 144 16.43 -3.05 -4.98
CA GLU A 144 16.61 -3.80 -6.23
C GLU A 144 15.96 -3.06 -7.41
N THR A 145 14.77 -2.50 -7.20
CA THR A 145 14.08 -1.68 -8.20
C THR A 145 14.88 -0.43 -8.54
N ALA A 146 15.40 0.27 -7.53
CA ALA A 146 16.21 1.46 -7.75
C ALA A 146 17.50 1.14 -8.51
N ASN A 147 18.18 0.03 -8.19
CA ASN A 147 19.42 -0.37 -8.83
C ASN A 147 19.25 -0.82 -10.28
N SER A 148 18.10 -1.42 -10.63
CA SER A 148 17.84 -2.00 -11.95
C SER A 148 17.18 -1.05 -12.93
N PHE A 149 16.53 0.04 -12.48
CA PHE A 149 15.68 0.87 -13.36
C PHE A 149 16.45 1.94 -14.13
N GLY A 150 17.54 2.49 -13.57
CA GLY A 150 18.33 3.53 -14.23
C GLY A 150 18.78 4.66 -13.30
N LYS A 151 19.55 5.62 -13.86
CA LYS A 151 20.24 6.68 -13.07
C LYS A 151 19.32 7.62 -12.29
N ASN A 152 18.06 7.78 -12.71
CA ASN A 152 17.08 8.63 -12.03
C ASN A 152 16.24 7.88 -11.00
N ALA A 153 16.47 6.58 -10.79
CA ALA A 153 15.81 5.82 -9.74
C ALA A 153 16.59 5.92 -8.42
N ILE A 154 15.85 6.19 -7.34
CA ILE A 154 16.42 6.38 -6.00
C ILE A 154 15.68 5.47 -5.02
N PHE A 155 16.43 4.67 -4.29
CA PHE A 155 15.87 3.93 -3.16
C PHE A 155 15.50 4.91 -2.03
N THR A 156 14.22 5.01 -1.73
CA THR A 156 13.68 5.89 -0.67
C THR A 156 13.03 5.12 0.46
N GLY A 157 12.63 3.88 0.26
CA GLY A 157 11.64 3.22 1.08
C GLY A 157 10.21 3.61 0.65
N SER A 158 9.22 3.08 1.35
CA SER A 158 7.79 3.34 1.09
C SER A 158 7.25 4.43 2.00
N PRO A 159 6.34 5.28 1.53
CA PRO A 159 5.55 6.14 2.42
C PRO A 159 4.71 5.29 3.37
N VAL A 160 4.76 5.61 4.65
CA VAL A 160 4.02 4.94 5.72
C VAL A 160 3.22 5.99 6.49
N ARG A 161 1.98 5.65 6.85
CA ARG A 161 1.10 6.53 7.63
C ARG A 161 1.64 6.70 9.05
N ASN A 162 1.55 7.92 9.60
CA ASN A 162 2.03 8.20 10.96
C ASN A 162 1.25 7.41 12.03
N GLU A 163 -0.03 7.16 11.80
CA GLU A 163 -0.93 6.44 12.70
C GLU A 163 -0.42 5.02 13.01
N ILE A 164 0.28 4.39 12.06
CA ILE A 164 0.83 3.03 12.24
C ILE A 164 1.75 2.90 13.47
N PHE A 165 2.43 3.99 13.85
CA PHE A 165 3.34 4.00 14.99
C PHE A 165 2.63 4.26 16.33
N ASN A 166 1.33 4.61 16.31
CA ASN A 166 0.56 5.03 17.47
C ASN A 166 -0.47 3.98 17.92
N GLY A 167 -0.32 2.73 17.50
CA GLY A 167 -1.22 1.64 17.87
C GLY A 167 -1.27 1.41 19.38
N ASN A 168 -2.46 1.12 19.90
CA ASN A 168 -2.70 0.86 21.33
C ASN A 168 -3.49 -0.45 21.50
N LYS A 169 -2.77 -1.53 21.79
CA LYS A 169 -3.34 -2.87 22.05
C LYS A 169 -4.41 -2.90 23.13
N ASN A 170 -4.34 -2.01 24.13
CA ASN A 170 -5.29 -2.01 25.24
C ASN A 170 -6.71 -1.65 24.78
N ILE A 171 -6.85 -0.85 23.70
CA ILE A 171 -8.14 -0.54 23.09
C ILE A 171 -8.76 -1.84 22.54
N VAL A 172 -7.99 -2.64 21.84
CA VAL A 172 -8.43 -3.92 21.27
C VAL A 172 -8.77 -4.92 22.37
N PHE A 173 -7.91 -5.02 23.38
CA PHE A 173 -8.14 -5.93 24.51
C PHE A 173 -9.43 -5.60 25.25
N LYS A 174 -9.66 -4.32 25.54
CA LYS A 174 -10.91 -3.87 26.20
C LYS A 174 -12.13 -4.08 25.29
N ARG A 175 -12.04 -3.70 24.02
CA ARG A 175 -13.15 -3.79 23.03
C ARG A 175 -13.64 -5.22 22.84
N HIS A 176 -12.74 -6.19 22.90
CA HIS A 176 -13.04 -7.59 22.61
C HIS A 176 -12.89 -8.53 23.81
N ASN A 177 -12.75 -7.98 25.03
CA ASN A 177 -12.57 -8.74 26.28
C ASN A 177 -11.46 -9.80 26.18
N ILE A 178 -10.31 -9.42 25.55
CA ILE A 178 -9.19 -10.34 25.35
C ILE A 178 -8.38 -10.44 26.64
N THR A 179 -8.35 -11.66 27.23
CA THR A 179 -7.40 -12.01 28.28
C THR A 179 -6.16 -12.64 27.60
N LYS A 180 -4.99 -12.04 27.82
CA LYS A 180 -3.74 -12.41 27.08
C LYS A 180 -3.14 -13.74 27.60
N ASN A 181 -3.82 -14.87 27.35
CA ASN A 181 -3.34 -16.19 27.73
C ASN A 181 -2.73 -16.97 26.53
N LEU A 182 -2.97 -16.52 25.32
CA LEU A 182 -2.51 -17.16 24.08
C LEU A 182 -1.85 -16.13 23.15
N PRO A 183 -0.92 -16.57 22.28
CA PRO A 183 -0.41 -15.71 21.22
C PRO A 183 -1.54 -15.20 20.30
N ILE A 184 -1.48 -13.93 19.94
CA ILE A 184 -2.53 -13.27 19.15
C ILE A 184 -2.10 -13.23 17.68
N ILE A 185 -2.93 -13.81 16.83
CA ILE A 185 -2.75 -13.85 15.37
C ILE A 185 -3.76 -12.91 14.73
N LEU A 186 -3.29 -11.87 14.08
CA LEU A 186 -4.14 -11.01 13.25
C LEU A 186 -4.15 -11.53 11.82
N VAL A 187 -5.33 -11.70 11.24
CA VAL A 187 -5.52 -12.05 9.83
C VAL A 187 -6.22 -10.90 9.13
N VAL A 188 -5.60 -10.37 8.05
CA VAL A 188 -6.17 -9.26 7.27
C VAL A 188 -5.91 -9.43 5.78
N GLY A 189 -7.00 -9.52 5.00
CA GLY A 189 -6.95 -9.70 3.54
C GLY A 189 -6.96 -8.40 2.71
N GLY A 190 -6.94 -7.23 3.38
CA GLY A 190 -7.18 -5.91 2.77
C GLY A 190 -8.64 -5.45 2.95
N SER A 191 -8.97 -4.22 2.49
CA SER A 191 -10.27 -3.58 2.74
C SER A 191 -11.49 -4.36 2.20
N LEU A 192 -11.31 -5.08 1.09
CA LEU A 192 -12.36 -5.93 0.50
C LEU A 192 -12.30 -7.37 1.00
N GLY A 193 -11.31 -7.70 1.82
CA GLY A 193 -11.02 -9.05 2.26
C GLY A 193 -10.32 -9.90 1.18
N ALA A 194 -10.00 -11.13 1.53
CA ALA A 194 -9.36 -12.11 0.66
C ALA A 194 -10.05 -13.46 0.81
N LYS A 195 -10.95 -13.80 -0.13
CA LYS A 195 -11.78 -15.02 -0.05
C LYS A 195 -10.96 -16.27 0.30
N ALA A 196 -9.84 -16.53 -0.39
CA ALA A 196 -9.02 -17.70 -0.14
C ALA A 196 -8.42 -17.74 1.28
N ILE A 197 -7.98 -16.58 1.81
CA ILE A 197 -7.49 -16.47 3.19
C ILE A 197 -8.65 -16.71 4.16
N ASN A 198 -9.78 -16.02 3.94
CA ASN A 198 -10.95 -16.15 4.79
C ASN A 198 -11.43 -17.60 4.86
N ASP A 199 -11.57 -18.29 3.72
CA ASP A 199 -12.04 -19.67 3.67
C ASP A 199 -11.07 -20.64 4.37
N ALA A 200 -9.76 -20.45 4.20
CA ALA A 200 -8.75 -21.26 4.91
C ALA A 200 -8.78 -21.05 6.42
N ILE A 201 -8.93 -19.81 6.89
CA ILE A 201 -9.08 -19.52 8.32
C ILE A 201 -10.38 -20.11 8.86
N PHE A 202 -11.52 -19.91 8.19
CA PHE A 202 -12.80 -20.49 8.59
C PHE A 202 -12.73 -22.03 8.72
N GLY A 203 -12.10 -22.70 7.76
CA GLY A 203 -11.89 -24.15 7.81
C GLY A 203 -10.92 -24.63 8.91
N SER A 204 -10.13 -23.72 9.47
CA SER A 204 -9.07 -24.05 10.43
C SER A 204 -9.36 -23.57 11.87
N ILE A 205 -10.46 -22.85 12.12
CA ILE A 205 -10.77 -22.20 13.41
C ILE A 205 -10.66 -23.21 14.56
N SER A 206 -11.27 -24.39 14.44
CA SER A 206 -11.32 -25.39 15.53
C SER A 206 -9.92 -25.83 16.00
N LYS A 207 -8.95 -25.90 15.10
CA LYS A 207 -7.57 -26.27 15.42
C LYS A 207 -6.73 -25.06 15.83
N LEU A 208 -6.89 -23.94 15.17
CA LEU A 208 -6.12 -22.72 15.46
C LEU A 208 -6.50 -22.13 16.82
N ALA A 209 -7.79 -22.04 17.14
CA ALA A 209 -8.28 -21.45 18.38
C ALA A 209 -7.96 -22.26 19.65
N GLN A 210 -7.45 -23.49 19.51
CA GLN A 210 -6.91 -24.25 20.64
C GLN A 210 -5.54 -23.72 21.11
N LYS A 211 -4.78 -23.08 20.21
CA LYS A 211 -3.40 -22.67 20.46
C LYS A 211 -3.20 -21.15 20.41
N TYR A 212 -4.09 -20.42 19.74
CA TYR A 212 -3.95 -19.01 19.46
C TYR A 212 -5.25 -18.26 19.69
N PHE A 213 -5.15 -16.98 20.00
CA PHE A 213 -6.26 -16.04 19.88
C PHE A 213 -6.23 -15.43 18.47
N ILE A 214 -7.32 -15.56 17.72
CA ILE A 214 -7.35 -15.13 16.32
C ILE A 214 -8.26 -13.91 16.19
N ILE A 215 -7.71 -12.83 15.66
CA ILE A 215 -8.45 -11.65 15.22
C ILE A 215 -8.49 -11.69 13.69
N HIS A 216 -9.70 -11.82 13.12
CA HIS A 216 -9.87 -11.99 11.69
C HIS A 216 -10.65 -10.82 11.09
N ILE A 217 -9.95 -9.92 10.39
CA ILE A 217 -10.56 -8.83 9.62
C ILE A 217 -10.90 -9.37 8.24
N VAL A 218 -12.16 -9.74 8.06
CA VAL A 218 -12.62 -10.49 6.88
C VAL A 218 -12.84 -9.63 5.64
N GLY A 219 -12.97 -8.30 5.79
CA GLY A 219 -13.32 -7.36 4.73
C GLY A 219 -14.83 -7.15 4.63
N LYS A 220 -15.23 -6.04 3.99
CA LYS A 220 -16.63 -5.63 3.86
C LYS A 220 -17.50 -6.73 3.26
N ASN A 221 -18.67 -6.99 3.85
CA ASN A 221 -19.69 -7.97 3.43
C ASN A 221 -19.20 -9.44 3.46
N ASN A 222 -18.16 -9.77 4.25
CA ASN A 222 -17.61 -11.12 4.34
C ASN A 222 -17.78 -11.78 5.72
N LEU A 223 -18.58 -11.19 6.62
CA LEU A 223 -18.91 -11.83 7.89
C LEU A 223 -19.64 -13.15 7.62
N LYS A 224 -19.28 -14.19 8.36
CA LYS A 224 -19.92 -15.50 8.31
C LYS A 224 -20.26 -16.00 9.71
N GLN A 225 -21.40 -16.69 9.85
CA GLN A 225 -21.64 -17.49 11.06
C GLN A 225 -20.63 -18.64 11.13
N THR A 226 -19.90 -18.72 12.22
CA THR A 226 -18.97 -19.81 12.46
C THR A 226 -19.69 -21.02 13.07
N LYS A 227 -19.49 -22.19 12.47
CA LYS A 227 -20.07 -23.44 12.98
C LYS A 227 -19.48 -23.88 14.33
N THR A 228 -18.35 -23.30 14.73
CA THR A 228 -17.64 -23.64 15.96
C THR A 228 -17.46 -22.37 16.80
N PRO A 229 -18.38 -22.05 17.70
CA PRO A 229 -18.19 -20.97 18.65
C PRO A 229 -16.95 -21.24 19.51
N THR A 230 -16.04 -20.27 19.57
CA THR A 230 -14.87 -20.37 20.43
C THR A 230 -14.53 -18.99 20.99
N LYS A 231 -14.08 -18.96 22.26
CA LYS A 231 -13.67 -17.72 22.94
C LYS A 231 -12.42 -17.09 22.34
N ASN A 232 -11.63 -17.87 21.58
CA ASN A 232 -10.33 -17.47 21.06
C ASN A 232 -10.38 -17.06 19.56
N TYR A 233 -11.56 -16.70 19.04
CA TYR A 233 -11.75 -16.25 17.67
C TYR A 233 -12.77 -15.12 17.60
N ILE A 234 -12.37 -14.02 16.99
CA ILE A 234 -13.26 -12.90 16.70
C ILE A 234 -13.19 -12.54 15.21
N GLN A 235 -14.34 -12.18 14.64
CA GLN A 235 -14.46 -11.63 13.31
C GLN A 235 -14.75 -10.13 13.38
N ILE A 236 -14.09 -9.39 12.50
CA ILE A 236 -14.32 -7.96 12.30
C ILE A 236 -14.47 -7.73 10.79
N GLU A 237 -15.50 -7.03 10.38
CA GLU A 237 -15.74 -6.76 8.98
C GLU A 237 -14.68 -5.80 8.42
N PHE A 238 -14.46 -4.70 9.13
CA PHE A 238 -13.51 -3.66 8.76
C PHE A 238 -13.08 -2.87 9.99
N SER A 239 -11.84 -2.41 10.03
CA SER A 239 -11.37 -1.48 11.07
C SER A 239 -10.77 -0.22 10.44
N GLN A 240 -11.08 0.93 11.03
CA GLN A 240 -10.40 2.19 10.72
C GLN A 240 -9.09 2.31 11.50
N ASP A 241 -9.03 1.66 12.68
CA ASP A 241 -7.93 1.72 13.65
C ASP A 241 -7.08 0.45 13.54
N ILE A 242 -6.61 0.11 12.32
CA ILE A 242 -5.85 -1.12 12.06
C ILE A 242 -4.53 -1.17 12.86
N GLU A 243 -3.95 -0.03 13.17
CA GLU A 243 -2.74 0.13 13.97
C GLU A 243 -2.88 -0.47 15.37
N ASP A 244 -4.06 -0.33 16.01
CA ASP A 244 -4.33 -0.93 17.32
C ASP A 244 -4.30 -2.46 17.23
N TYR A 245 -4.84 -3.02 16.16
CA TYR A 245 -4.83 -4.46 15.91
C TYR A 245 -3.43 -4.96 15.56
N PHE A 246 -2.65 -4.18 14.83
CA PHE A 246 -1.24 -4.49 14.60
C PHE A 246 -0.47 -4.50 15.92
N ASP A 247 -0.67 -3.51 16.80
CA ASP A 247 -0.02 -3.48 18.10
C ASP A 247 -0.44 -4.67 18.98
N ALA A 248 -1.73 -5.02 18.98
CA ALA A 248 -2.28 -6.13 19.76
C ALA A 248 -1.76 -7.51 19.33
N SER A 249 -1.31 -7.69 18.08
CA SER A 249 -0.95 -8.99 17.52
C SER A 249 0.51 -9.35 17.73
N ASP A 250 0.80 -10.66 17.88
CA ASP A 250 2.16 -11.21 17.89
C ASP A 250 2.70 -11.42 16.49
N ILE A 251 1.84 -11.85 15.56
CA ILE A 251 2.13 -11.98 14.13
C ILE A 251 0.91 -11.56 13.30
N VAL A 252 1.19 -11.17 12.05
CA VAL A 252 0.14 -10.81 11.09
C VAL A 252 0.18 -11.74 9.89
N ILE A 253 -0.97 -12.26 9.50
CA ILE A 253 -1.18 -13.00 8.24
C ILE A 253 -1.88 -12.06 7.28
N SER A 254 -1.27 -11.78 6.12
CA SER A 254 -1.86 -10.84 5.16
C SER A 254 -1.51 -11.18 3.70
N ARG A 255 -2.16 -10.45 2.76
CA ARG A 255 -1.67 -10.36 1.38
C ARG A 255 -0.33 -9.64 1.34
N ALA A 256 0.46 -9.88 0.29
CA ALA A 256 1.76 -9.24 0.06
C ALA A 256 1.66 -7.93 -0.76
N GLY A 257 0.64 -7.12 -0.50
CA GLY A 257 0.55 -5.77 -1.08
C GLY A 257 1.61 -4.86 -0.47
N SER A 258 2.32 -4.13 -1.30
CA SER A 258 3.48 -3.34 -0.89
C SER A 258 3.20 -2.38 0.28
N ASN A 259 2.07 -1.69 0.31
CA ASN A 259 1.77 -0.78 1.41
C ASN A 259 1.72 -1.53 2.76
N THR A 260 0.97 -2.63 2.83
CA THR A 260 0.83 -3.41 4.07
C THR A 260 2.15 -3.99 4.54
N ILE A 261 2.95 -4.57 3.64
CA ILE A 261 4.23 -5.16 4.04
C ILE A 261 5.23 -4.11 4.54
N PHE A 262 5.20 -2.88 3.98
CA PHE A 262 6.05 -1.79 4.46
C PHE A 262 5.52 -1.15 5.75
N GLU A 263 4.21 -1.11 5.98
CA GLU A 263 3.63 -0.73 7.27
C GLU A 263 4.05 -1.72 8.37
N LEU A 264 3.94 -3.03 8.13
CA LEU A 264 4.38 -4.06 9.06
C LEU A 264 5.90 -4.04 9.29
N LEU A 265 6.68 -3.79 8.25
CA LEU A 265 8.12 -3.60 8.35
C LEU A 265 8.48 -2.41 9.26
N ALA A 266 7.78 -1.28 9.09
CA ALA A 266 8.04 -0.06 9.84
C ALA A 266 7.84 -0.25 11.35
N ILE A 267 6.86 -1.03 11.75
CA ILE A 267 6.59 -1.39 13.16
C ILE A 267 7.26 -2.71 13.59
N LYS A 268 8.10 -3.28 12.73
CA LYS A 268 8.84 -4.54 12.97
C LYS A 268 7.92 -5.70 13.36
N LYS A 269 6.76 -5.81 12.74
CA LYS A 269 5.77 -6.84 13.02
C LYS A 269 6.08 -8.11 12.22
N PRO A 270 6.35 -9.25 12.87
CA PRO A 270 6.52 -10.53 12.18
C PRO A 270 5.29 -10.87 11.35
N MET A 271 5.51 -11.35 10.12
CA MET A 271 4.43 -11.52 9.17
C MET A 271 4.53 -12.81 8.39
N ILE A 272 3.36 -13.36 8.04
CA ILE A 272 3.18 -14.45 7.08
C ILE A 272 2.43 -13.87 5.89
N LEU A 273 3.05 -13.92 4.72
CA LEU A 273 2.51 -13.34 3.50
C LEU A 273 1.87 -14.43 2.63
N ILE A 274 0.65 -14.16 2.20
CA ILE A 274 -0.10 -15.01 1.28
C ILE A 274 -0.34 -14.20 0.00
N PRO A 275 0.62 -14.22 -0.96
CA PRO A 275 0.52 -13.41 -2.15
C PRO A 275 -0.65 -13.83 -3.04
N LEU A 276 -1.19 -12.89 -3.82
CA LEU A 276 -2.12 -13.20 -4.90
C LEU A 276 -1.43 -14.07 -5.96
N PRO A 277 -2.08 -15.14 -6.45
CA PRO A 277 -1.50 -16.02 -7.46
C PRO A 277 -1.34 -15.32 -8.81
N LYS A 278 -0.48 -15.86 -9.67
CA LYS A 278 -0.39 -15.45 -11.07
C LYS A 278 -1.75 -15.58 -11.75
N GLY A 279 -2.10 -14.62 -12.60
CA GLY A 279 -3.42 -14.59 -13.23
C GLY A 279 -4.44 -13.68 -12.53
N SER A 280 -4.47 -13.65 -11.20
CA SER A 280 -5.28 -12.68 -10.42
C SER A 280 -4.63 -11.30 -10.33
N SER A 281 -3.31 -11.22 -10.55
CA SER A 281 -2.52 -9.98 -10.55
C SER A 281 -1.39 -10.05 -11.58
N ARG A 282 -0.54 -9.00 -11.66
CA ARG A 282 0.69 -9.01 -12.46
C ARG A 282 1.80 -9.90 -11.88
N GLY A 283 1.56 -10.54 -10.71
CA GLY A 283 2.56 -11.28 -9.98
C GLY A 283 3.41 -10.41 -9.03
N ASP A 284 3.13 -9.11 -8.92
CA ASP A 284 3.89 -8.19 -8.08
C ASP A 284 3.94 -8.65 -6.62
N GLN A 285 2.79 -9.14 -6.08
CA GLN A 285 2.75 -9.62 -4.69
C GLN A 285 3.63 -10.84 -4.45
N ILE A 286 3.76 -11.74 -5.41
CA ILE A 286 4.67 -12.90 -5.31
C ILE A 286 6.10 -12.42 -5.20
N LEU A 287 6.50 -11.50 -6.07
CA LEU A 287 7.86 -10.95 -6.08
C LEU A 287 8.17 -10.12 -4.82
N ASN A 288 7.21 -9.33 -4.34
CA ASN A 288 7.33 -8.61 -3.08
C ASN A 288 7.55 -9.57 -1.91
N ALA A 289 6.71 -10.62 -1.80
CA ALA A 289 6.82 -11.62 -0.74
C ALA A 289 8.16 -12.36 -0.79
N GLN A 290 8.57 -12.82 -1.96
CA GLN A 290 9.86 -13.51 -2.17
C GLN A 290 11.05 -12.63 -1.79
N ASN A 291 11.00 -11.33 -2.11
CA ASN A 291 12.04 -10.39 -1.68
C ASN A 291 12.11 -10.28 -0.15
N PHE A 292 10.95 -10.17 0.52
CA PHE A 292 10.89 -10.11 1.98
C PHE A 292 11.37 -11.41 2.64
N GLU A 293 10.98 -12.58 2.12
CA GLU A 293 11.45 -13.88 2.63
C GLU A 293 12.96 -14.07 2.45
N LYS A 294 13.49 -13.72 1.26
CA LYS A 294 14.93 -13.76 0.97
C LYS A 294 15.76 -12.94 1.97
N HIS A 295 15.23 -11.82 2.45
CA HIS A 295 15.90 -10.97 3.43
C HIS A 295 15.58 -11.34 4.89
N GLY A 296 14.84 -12.44 5.13
CA GLY A 296 14.48 -12.90 6.47
C GLY A 296 13.48 -11.98 7.19
N LEU A 297 12.64 -11.26 6.44
CA LEU A 297 11.67 -10.30 6.96
C LEU A 297 10.26 -10.87 7.10
N ALA A 298 9.95 -11.94 6.36
CA ALA A 298 8.64 -12.57 6.34
C ALA A 298 8.74 -14.07 6.07
N ASN A 299 7.65 -14.79 6.34
CA ASN A 299 7.41 -16.13 5.79
C ASN A 299 6.36 -16.05 4.67
N ILE A 300 6.38 -17.02 3.76
CA ILE A 300 5.39 -17.15 2.68
C ILE A 300 4.59 -18.44 2.84
N ILE A 301 3.29 -18.35 2.54
CA ILE A 301 2.44 -19.48 2.16
C ILE A 301 1.86 -19.12 0.79
N TYR A 302 2.15 -19.91 -0.25
CA TYR A 302 1.48 -19.71 -1.53
C TYR A 302 0.02 -20.12 -1.42
N GLN A 303 -0.85 -19.46 -2.19
CA GLN A 303 -2.29 -19.65 -2.04
C GLN A 303 -2.72 -21.10 -2.36
N GLU A 304 -2.05 -21.75 -3.28
CA GLU A 304 -2.23 -23.17 -3.64
C GLU A 304 -1.90 -24.14 -2.49
N ASP A 305 -0.98 -23.75 -1.60
CA ASP A 305 -0.55 -24.56 -0.44
C ASP A 305 -1.34 -24.22 0.83
N LEU A 306 -2.31 -23.31 0.74
CA LEU A 306 -3.01 -22.78 1.89
C LEU A 306 -4.02 -23.79 2.46
N ASN A 307 -3.66 -24.40 3.59
CA ASN A 307 -4.49 -25.34 4.33
C ASN A 307 -4.19 -25.26 5.83
N THR A 308 -4.95 -25.99 6.65
CA THR A 308 -4.81 -25.98 8.12
C THR A 308 -3.42 -26.38 8.59
N SER A 309 -2.81 -27.39 7.97
CA SER A 309 -1.48 -27.89 8.36
C SER A 309 -0.39 -26.86 8.08
N THR A 310 -0.39 -26.28 6.86
CA THR A 310 0.57 -25.25 6.49
C THR A 310 0.41 -23.98 7.33
N LEU A 311 -0.83 -23.58 7.65
CA LEU A 311 -1.10 -22.46 8.57
C LEU A 311 -0.49 -22.73 9.95
N LEU A 312 -0.82 -23.86 10.57
CA LEU A 312 -0.30 -24.22 11.90
C LEU A 312 1.22 -24.26 11.93
N ASN A 313 1.84 -24.90 10.95
CA ASN A 313 3.30 -25.03 10.87
C ASN A 313 3.98 -23.66 10.70
N LYS A 314 3.48 -22.83 9.78
CA LYS A 314 4.07 -21.50 9.56
C LYS A 314 3.83 -20.55 10.71
N ILE A 315 2.66 -20.59 11.37
CA ILE A 315 2.38 -19.79 12.57
C ILE A 315 3.35 -20.18 13.69
N ASN A 316 3.46 -21.48 14.01
CA ASN A 316 4.39 -21.98 15.03
C ASN A 316 5.83 -21.55 14.72
N TYR A 317 6.28 -21.80 13.50
CA TYR A 317 7.63 -21.43 13.08
C TYR A 317 7.89 -19.92 13.22
N THR A 318 6.94 -19.09 12.79
CA THR A 318 7.09 -17.63 12.88
C THR A 318 7.12 -17.14 14.32
N LEU A 319 6.28 -17.70 15.20
CA LEU A 319 6.27 -17.37 16.62
C LEU A 319 7.58 -17.76 17.31
N GLN A 320 8.08 -18.98 17.07
CA GLN A 320 9.35 -19.45 17.62
C GLN A 320 10.54 -18.61 17.16
N ASN A 321 10.50 -18.08 15.93
CA ASN A 321 11.55 -17.26 15.35
C ASN A 321 11.25 -15.74 15.41
N LYS A 322 10.28 -15.31 16.20
CA LYS A 322 9.83 -13.91 16.28
C LYS A 322 11.01 -12.93 16.48
N ALA A 323 11.90 -13.23 17.42
CA ALA A 323 13.06 -12.38 17.70
C ALA A 323 14.01 -12.24 16.50
N LYS A 324 14.17 -13.30 15.69
CA LYS A 324 14.99 -13.30 14.47
C LYS A 324 14.41 -12.33 13.43
N TYR A 325 13.09 -12.36 13.20
CA TYR A 325 12.42 -11.46 12.26
C TYR A 325 12.54 -9.99 12.73
N ILE A 326 12.26 -9.72 14.00
CA ILE A 326 12.38 -8.37 14.58
C ILE A 326 13.83 -7.86 14.46
N SER A 327 14.82 -8.71 14.74
CA SER A 327 16.24 -8.36 14.59
C SER A 327 16.61 -8.05 13.14
N ALA A 328 16.14 -8.86 12.18
CA ALA A 328 16.38 -8.62 10.76
C ALA A 328 15.77 -7.29 10.30
N MET A 329 14.52 -7.02 10.68
CA MET A 329 13.84 -5.75 10.38
C MET A 329 14.55 -4.54 11.02
N SER A 330 15.06 -4.70 12.24
CA SER A 330 15.76 -3.62 12.98
C SER A 330 17.12 -3.25 12.38
N LYS A 331 17.77 -4.17 11.66
CA LYS A 331 19.03 -3.91 10.95
C LYS A 331 18.84 -3.09 9.68
N LEU A 332 17.61 -3.01 9.18
CA LEU A 332 17.31 -2.17 8.02
C LEU A 332 17.32 -0.70 8.46
N LYS A 333 18.14 0.10 7.79
CA LYS A 333 18.26 1.56 8.06
C LYS A 333 17.01 2.36 7.66
N PHE A 334 15.98 1.71 7.07
CA PHE A 334 14.77 2.35 6.56
C PHE A 334 13.53 1.59 7.02
N SER A 335 12.84 2.17 7.98
CA SER A 335 11.49 1.75 8.38
C SER A 335 10.41 2.51 7.61
N CYS A 336 10.71 3.73 7.14
CA CYS A 336 9.76 4.65 6.53
C CYS A 336 10.46 5.55 5.50
N GLY A 337 9.83 5.75 4.34
CA GLY A 337 10.36 6.57 3.25
C GLY A 337 9.98 8.05 3.30
N ASN A 338 9.12 8.46 4.25
CA ASN A 338 8.53 9.80 4.29
C ASN A 338 9.57 10.91 4.26
N GLU A 339 10.52 10.90 5.19
CA GLU A 339 11.54 11.95 5.31
C GLU A 339 12.37 12.10 4.04
N LYS A 340 12.82 10.98 3.47
CA LYS A 340 13.66 11.00 2.28
C LYS A 340 12.92 11.50 1.05
N ILE A 341 11.65 11.11 0.90
CA ILE A 341 10.79 11.58 -0.21
C ILE A 341 10.50 13.07 -0.05
N ILE A 342 10.17 13.53 1.16
CA ILE A 342 9.92 14.94 1.46
C ILE A 342 11.17 15.79 1.19
N SER A 343 12.33 15.33 1.64
CA SER A 343 13.61 15.99 1.35
C SER A 343 13.87 16.12 -0.16
N LEU A 344 13.51 15.11 -0.96
CA LEU A 344 13.59 15.18 -2.42
C LEU A 344 12.58 16.17 -3.02
N ILE A 345 11.34 16.21 -2.49
CA ILE A 345 10.32 17.18 -2.88
C ILE A 345 10.82 18.60 -2.63
N ASP A 346 11.35 18.87 -1.44
CA ASP A 346 11.88 20.18 -1.07
C ASP A 346 13.05 20.60 -1.95
N LYS A 347 14.03 19.70 -2.13
CA LYS A 347 15.20 19.93 -2.98
C LYS A 347 14.84 20.26 -4.41
N VAL A 348 13.87 19.54 -4.98
CA VAL A 348 13.47 19.73 -6.39
C VAL A 348 12.60 20.95 -6.59
N SER A 349 11.80 21.34 -5.57
CA SER A 349 10.95 22.53 -5.61
C SER A 349 11.68 23.87 -5.39
N ILE A 350 12.93 23.84 -4.90
CA ILE A 350 13.77 25.05 -4.70
C ILE A 350 14.56 25.39 -5.96
N ASN A 351 14.97 24.41 -6.74
CA ASN A 351 15.86 24.56 -7.91
C ASN A 351 15.07 24.83 -9.20
N LYS A 352 14.09 25.73 -9.16
CA LYS A 352 13.29 26.14 -10.31
C LYS A 352 13.72 27.51 -10.80
#